data_17fc55d3bf04e6548ee966ec1c4c4bc9
#
_entry.id   17fc55d3bf04e6548ee966ec1c4c4bc9
#
_cell.length_a   1.000
_cell.length_b   1.000
_cell.length_c   1.000
_cell.angle_alpha   90.00
_cell.angle_beta   90.00
_cell.angle_gamma   90.00
#
_symmetry.space_group_name_H-M   'P 1'
#
loop_
_entity.id
_entity.type
_entity.pdbx_description
1 polymer ?
#
loop_
_entity_poly.entity_id
_entity_poly.type
_entity_poly.pdbx_seq_one_letter_code
_entity_poly.pdbx_strand_id
1 'polypeptide(L)'
;MSDRELKLGELRARIDRLPVRPYPVSWMVIIGLGYFFAFYDILTLSFAIVSPMIQQLRMTRLEISEAVSVSLFGYIIGAYFVATVSDYWGRRWGLITNAILIAIGSLGSALSTNAIVLIASRLITGMGIGAEIAIINTYISEITPAPIRGKMVQFTYLAGALGFAVTPFIAFALIPISPIGWRWLFGLGALVAAAIVPLRYLMPESPRWLTIKGKFDEAERVVRTLESFAEKKVRPLPPVPPPLPEKLLSKFPTAELFNRKYGPRLLMAVLFWFFDYMLAYGVIGFAPYIFVAAGFTFTTATWYIALGSIGYIVGALSMAPIADKWERKYLVASAFSIATLAVFLYAVAVGIRSPIILTIGAFLGAFATAFAVPAYTYTAELFPTRARASGFAIADGVGHLGGAVVPFIIYLVFNPLNPLSTGVWTFVLLGIFEIIATLIVLTGPRTTKLRLEQVSD
;
A
#
# COMPACT_ATOMS: atom_id res chain seq x y z
N MET A 1 -12.54 35.04 8.72
CA MET A 1 -11.82 34.18 7.75
C MET A 1 -10.44 34.80 7.59
N SER A 2 -9.37 34.03 7.73
CA SER A 2 -8.02 34.52 7.55
C SER A 2 -7.69 34.67 6.06
N ASP A 3 -6.76 35.59 5.71
CA ASP A 3 -6.30 35.77 4.32
C ASP A 3 -5.79 34.44 3.71
N ARG A 4 -5.23 33.57 4.56
CA ARG A 4 -4.78 32.22 4.15
C ARG A 4 -5.92 31.32 3.73
N GLU A 5 -7.04 31.33 4.46
CA GLU A 5 -8.24 30.53 4.13
C GLU A 5 -8.88 30.99 2.83
N LEU A 6 -8.94 32.30 2.61
CA LEU A 6 -9.43 32.90 1.36
C LEU A 6 -8.56 32.48 0.18
N LYS A 7 -7.25 32.66 0.30
CA LYS A 7 -6.30 32.34 -0.77
C LYS A 7 -6.26 30.83 -1.06
N LEU A 8 -6.39 30.01 -0.04
CA LEU A 8 -6.46 28.55 -0.20
C LEU A 8 -7.71 28.13 -1.00
N GLY A 9 -8.87 28.72 -0.64
CA GLY A 9 -10.13 28.48 -1.37
C GLY A 9 -10.06 28.93 -2.83
N GLU A 10 -9.45 30.09 -3.10
CA GLU A 10 -9.26 30.61 -4.45
C GLU A 10 -8.37 29.69 -5.31
N LEU A 11 -7.19 29.34 -4.81
CA LEU A 11 -6.25 28.49 -5.54
C LEU A 11 -6.82 27.08 -5.78
N ARG A 12 -7.59 26.55 -4.81
CA ARG A 12 -8.26 25.28 -4.97
C ARG A 12 -9.38 25.33 -6.02
N ALA A 13 -10.19 26.38 -6.02
CA ALA A 13 -11.24 26.56 -7.02
C ALA A 13 -10.66 26.62 -8.44
N ARG A 14 -9.48 27.24 -8.62
CA ARG A 14 -8.75 27.28 -9.88
C ARG A 14 -8.24 25.90 -10.32
N ILE A 15 -7.78 25.06 -9.40
CA ILE A 15 -7.38 23.68 -9.71
C ILE A 15 -8.62 22.82 -10.04
N ASP A 16 -9.67 22.92 -9.22
CA ASP A 16 -10.85 22.08 -9.35
C ASP A 16 -11.69 22.38 -10.62
N ARG A 17 -11.56 23.57 -11.22
CA ARG A 17 -12.18 23.90 -12.53
C ARG A 17 -11.57 23.16 -13.71
N LEU A 18 -10.35 22.60 -13.56
CA LEU A 18 -9.62 22.01 -14.68
C LEU A 18 -10.27 20.66 -15.11
N PRO A 19 -10.71 20.53 -16.37
CA PRO A 19 -11.48 19.36 -16.81
C PRO A 19 -10.59 18.15 -17.16
N VAL A 20 -9.28 18.35 -17.19
CA VAL A 20 -8.29 17.34 -17.60
C VAL A 20 -7.13 17.30 -16.63
N ARG A 21 -6.33 16.24 -16.71
CA ARG A 21 -5.09 16.15 -15.94
C ARG A 21 -4.18 17.37 -16.23
N PRO A 22 -3.86 18.18 -15.21
CA PRO A 22 -3.20 19.46 -15.39
C PRO A 22 -1.66 19.41 -15.28
N TYR A 23 -1.07 18.22 -15.44
CA TYR A 23 0.37 18.00 -15.35
C TYR A 23 0.86 16.95 -16.35
N PRO A 24 2.16 16.92 -16.68
CA PRO A 24 2.73 15.98 -17.65
C PRO A 24 2.68 14.53 -17.18
N VAL A 25 2.76 13.59 -18.13
CA VAL A 25 2.82 12.14 -17.83
C VAL A 25 4.06 11.83 -17.00
N SER A 26 5.17 12.55 -17.20
CA SER A 26 6.41 12.33 -16.45
C SER A 26 6.22 12.42 -14.93
N TRP A 27 5.36 13.31 -14.41
CA TRP A 27 5.07 13.37 -12.98
C TRP A 27 4.35 12.11 -12.51
N MET A 28 3.38 11.61 -13.30
CA MET A 28 2.71 10.34 -12.99
C MET A 28 3.69 9.16 -13.00
N VAL A 29 4.64 9.15 -13.94
CA VAL A 29 5.67 8.11 -14.00
C VAL A 29 6.58 8.18 -12.79
N ILE A 30 7.07 9.37 -12.39
CA ILE A 30 7.93 9.54 -11.21
C ILE A 30 7.24 9.05 -9.94
N ILE A 31 5.96 9.43 -9.77
CA ILE A 31 5.15 9.00 -8.63
C ILE A 31 4.87 7.50 -8.70
N GLY A 32 4.48 7.00 -9.88
CA GLY A 32 4.20 5.59 -10.11
C GLY A 32 5.41 4.70 -9.89
N LEU A 33 6.62 5.14 -10.25
CA LEU A 33 7.86 4.40 -9.94
C LEU A 33 8.06 4.25 -8.43
N GLY A 34 7.75 5.28 -7.62
CA GLY A 34 7.82 5.16 -6.18
C GLY A 34 6.88 4.07 -5.65
N TYR A 35 5.62 4.06 -6.09
CA TYR A 35 4.67 3.01 -5.73
C TYR A 35 5.11 1.62 -6.21
N PHE A 36 5.59 1.53 -7.46
CA PHE A 36 6.07 0.29 -8.03
C PHE A 36 7.18 -0.32 -7.17
N PHE A 37 8.18 0.48 -6.80
CA PHE A 37 9.31 -0.05 -6.03
C PHE A 37 9.02 -0.25 -4.55
N ALA A 38 8.10 0.50 -3.96
CA ALA A 38 7.60 0.21 -2.63
C ALA A 38 6.93 -1.18 -2.57
N PHE A 39 6.08 -1.50 -3.54
CA PHE A 39 5.40 -2.80 -3.61
C PHE A 39 6.32 -3.94 -4.08
N TYR A 40 7.28 -3.64 -4.96
CA TYR A 40 8.37 -4.55 -5.30
C TYR A 40 9.14 -4.98 -4.04
N ASP A 41 9.54 -4.03 -3.21
CA ASP A 41 10.38 -4.31 -2.04
C ASP A 41 9.63 -5.10 -0.95
N ILE A 42 8.31 -4.91 -0.81
CA ILE A 42 7.47 -5.71 0.10
C ILE A 42 7.60 -7.21 -0.21
N LEU A 43 7.57 -7.59 -1.49
CA LEU A 43 7.68 -9.00 -1.91
C LEU A 43 9.12 -9.52 -1.95
N THR A 44 10.12 -8.65 -2.04
CA THR A 44 11.52 -9.04 -2.21
C THR A 44 12.00 -9.98 -1.10
N LEU A 45 11.66 -9.67 0.17
CA LEU A 45 12.09 -10.48 1.31
C LEU A 45 11.53 -11.91 1.24
N SER A 46 10.27 -12.11 0.83
CA SER A 46 9.64 -13.43 0.78
C SER A 46 10.31 -14.39 -0.23
N PHE A 47 10.87 -13.85 -1.32
CA PHE A 47 11.66 -14.66 -2.25
C PHE A 47 13.12 -14.81 -1.79
N ALA A 48 13.65 -13.82 -1.08
CA ALA A 48 15.00 -13.92 -0.52
C ALA A 48 15.11 -15.00 0.57
N ILE A 49 14.09 -15.19 1.41
CA ILE A 49 14.10 -16.22 2.48
C ILE A 49 14.07 -17.66 1.96
N VAL A 50 13.74 -17.90 0.70
CA VAL A 50 13.81 -19.25 0.08
C VAL A 50 15.07 -19.45 -0.75
N SER A 51 15.96 -18.49 -0.75
CA SER A 51 17.28 -18.51 -1.40
C SER A 51 18.37 -18.95 -0.42
N PRO A 52 19.64 -19.08 -0.85
CA PRO A 52 20.78 -19.33 0.03
C PRO A 52 21.00 -18.25 1.11
N MET A 53 20.24 -17.16 1.13
CA MET A 53 20.34 -16.07 2.11
C MET A 53 20.30 -16.58 3.56
N ILE A 54 19.37 -17.48 3.88
CA ILE A 54 19.22 -18.00 5.27
C ILE A 54 20.50 -18.67 5.73
N GLN A 55 21.11 -19.53 4.91
CA GLN A 55 22.34 -20.22 5.24
C GLN A 55 23.53 -19.25 5.32
N GLN A 56 23.62 -18.31 4.37
CA GLN A 56 24.72 -17.33 4.33
C GLN A 56 24.72 -16.36 5.50
N LEU A 57 23.52 -15.92 5.93
CA LEU A 57 23.36 -15.03 7.08
C LEU A 57 23.20 -15.80 8.40
N ARG A 58 23.20 -17.15 8.37
CA ARG A 58 22.99 -18.06 9.50
C ARG A 58 21.73 -17.72 10.30
N MET A 59 20.63 -17.45 9.59
CA MET A 59 19.38 -17.02 10.19
C MET A 59 18.65 -18.20 10.85
N THR A 60 18.20 -17.97 12.05
CA THR A 60 17.25 -18.83 12.75
C THR A 60 15.84 -18.61 12.23
N ARG A 61 14.91 -19.54 12.50
CA ARG A 61 13.49 -19.39 12.17
C ARG A 61 12.86 -18.14 12.81
N LEU A 62 13.27 -17.82 14.03
CA LEU A 62 12.79 -16.64 14.74
C LEU A 62 13.25 -15.37 14.01
N GLU A 63 14.51 -15.26 13.64
CA GLU A 63 15.07 -14.09 12.93
C GLU A 63 14.43 -13.89 11.54
N ILE A 64 13.98 -14.96 10.88
CA ILE A 64 13.18 -14.85 9.64
C ILE A 64 11.85 -14.16 9.94
N SER A 65 11.15 -14.57 11.00
CA SER A 65 9.89 -13.95 11.41
C SER A 65 10.09 -12.50 11.87
N GLU A 66 11.17 -12.22 12.59
CA GLU A 66 11.55 -10.88 13.00
C GLU A 66 11.83 -9.97 11.80
N ALA A 67 12.52 -10.44 10.77
CA ALA A 67 12.82 -9.65 9.57
C ALA A 67 11.54 -9.20 8.85
N VAL A 68 10.52 -10.05 8.77
CA VAL A 68 9.22 -9.71 8.20
C VAL A 68 8.45 -8.76 9.12
N SER A 69 8.35 -9.09 10.42
CA SER A 69 7.62 -8.28 11.41
C SER A 69 8.19 -6.88 11.55
N VAL A 70 9.52 -6.77 11.66
CA VAL A 70 10.20 -5.48 11.83
C VAL A 70 10.04 -4.60 10.61
N SER A 71 9.94 -5.16 9.40
CA SER A 71 9.58 -4.39 8.21
C SER A 71 8.23 -3.71 8.35
N LEU A 72 7.23 -4.40 8.92
CA LEU A 72 5.89 -3.87 9.14
C LEU A 72 5.81 -2.88 10.30
N PHE A 73 6.58 -3.10 11.37
CA PHE A 73 6.75 -2.07 12.41
C PHE A 73 7.38 -0.81 11.81
N GLY A 74 8.40 -0.96 10.95
CA GLY A 74 8.97 0.15 10.19
C GLY A 74 7.91 0.87 9.35
N TYR A 75 7.04 0.12 8.66
CA TYR A 75 5.93 0.69 7.89
C TYR A 75 5.03 1.58 8.76
N ILE A 76 4.60 1.09 9.92
CA ILE A 76 3.77 1.86 10.85
C ILE A 76 4.48 3.14 11.29
N ILE A 77 5.75 3.03 11.70
CA ILE A 77 6.58 4.17 12.09
C ILE A 77 6.67 5.19 10.94
N GLY A 78 6.97 4.73 9.73
CA GLY A 78 7.10 5.57 8.53
C GLY A 78 5.82 6.30 8.17
N ALA A 79 4.69 5.58 8.17
CA ALA A 79 3.38 6.14 7.87
C ALA A 79 2.97 7.27 8.81
N TYR A 80 3.40 7.22 10.08
CA TYR A 80 3.09 8.28 11.06
C TYR A 80 4.18 9.34 11.12
N PHE A 81 5.44 8.96 11.35
CA PHE A 81 6.50 9.94 11.62
C PHE A 81 6.99 10.62 10.34
N VAL A 82 7.30 9.87 9.28
CA VAL A 82 7.82 10.44 8.04
C VAL A 82 6.72 11.20 7.29
N ALA A 83 5.47 10.73 7.34
CA ALA A 83 4.34 11.48 6.80
C ALA A 83 4.14 12.81 7.55
N THR A 84 4.28 12.82 8.87
CA THR A 84 4.26 14.06 9.68
C THR A 84 5.38 15.01 9.28
N VAL A 85 6.60 14.50 9.02
CA VAL A 85 7.72 15.30 8.51
C VAL A 85 7.34 16.00 7.20
N SER A 86 6.57 15.32 6.31
CA SER A 86 6.09 15.91 5.06
C SER A 86 5.10 17.07 5.27
N ASP A 87 4.39 17.10 6.40
CA ASP A 87 3.52 18.22 6.77
C ASP A 87 4.31 19.48 7.19
N TYR A 88 5.50 19.27 7.77
CA TYR A 88 6.37 20.39 8.17
C TYR A 88 7.25 20.91 7.04
N TRP A 89 7.90 20.03 6.27
CA TRP A 89 8.91 20.38 5.27
C TRP A 89 8.37 20.41 3.84
N GLY A 90 7.19 19.85 3.60
CA GLY A 90 6.56 19.80 2.29
C GLY A 90 6.47 18.39 1.74
N ARG A 91 5.53 18.22 0.79
CA ARG A 91 5.26 16.90 0.18
C ARG A 91 6.44 16.40 -0.63
N ARG A 92 7.08 17.30 -1.39
CA ARG A 92 8.26 16.96 -2.19
C ARG A 92 9.40 16.45 -1.31
N TRP A 93 9.69 17.11 -0.20
CA TRP A 93 10.72 16.66 0.73
C TRP A 93 10.37 15.35 1.42
N GLY A 94 9.11 15.15 1.77
CA GLY A 94 8.63 13.85 2.27
C GLY A 94 8.86 12.72 1.27
N LEU A 95 8.52 12.94 -0.02
CA LEU A 95 8.76 11.98 -1.09
C LEU A 95 10.25 11.70 -1.32
N ILE A 96 11.12 12.68 -1.17
CA ILE A 96 12.58 12.50 -1.28
C ILE A 96 13.09 11.69 -0.09
N THR A 97 12.69 12.04 1.13
CA THR A 97 13.12 11.35 2.35
C THR A 97 12.74 9.88 2.34
N ASN A 98 11.51 9.54 1.95
CA ASN A 98 11.11 8.14 1.92
C ASN A 98 11.86 7.33 0.84
N ALA A 99 12.15 7.90 -0.34
CA ALA A 99 12.98 7.24 -1.35
C ALA A 99 14.40 6.99 -0.85
N ILE A 100 14.98 7.92 -0.11
CA ILE A 100 16.29 7.76 0.54
C ILE A 100 16.24 6.62 1.56
N LEU A 101 15.19 6.55 2.39
CA LEU A 101 15.02 5.47 3.38
C LEU A 101 14.91 4.11 2.69
N ILE A 102 14.11 4.00 1.62
CA ILE A 102 13.99 2.76 0.84
C ILE A 102 15.36 2.39 0.24
N ALA A 103 16.06 3.34 -0.38
CA ALA A 103 17.36 3.11 -0.99
C ALA A 103 18.41 2.62 0.02
N ILE A 104 18.52 3.29 1.18
CA ILE A 104 19.46 2.91 2.25
C ILE A 104 19.10 1.55 2.83
N GLY A 105 17.84 1.31 3.14
CA GLY A 105 17.39 0.05 3.73
C GLY A 105 17.53 -1.13 2.78
N SER A 106 17.20 -0.96 1.48
CA SER A 106 17.36 -2.02 0.47
C SER A 106 18.85 -2.26 0.17
N LEU A 107 19.69 -1.22 0.13
CA LEU A 107 21.14 -1.36 0.00
C LEU A 107 21.74 -2.10 1.22
N GLY A 108 21.34 -1.70 2.44
CA GLY A 108 21.74 -2.38 3.66
C GLY A 108 21.32 -3.86 3.68
N SER A 109 20.12 -4.16 3.17
CA SER A 109 19.65 -5.54 2.99
C SER A 109 20.52 -6.31 1.98
N ALA A 110 20.87 -5.69 0.85
CA ALA A 110 21.75 -6.30 -0.17
C ALA A 110 23.16 -6.56 0.35
N LEU A 111 23.69 -5.70 1.20
CA LEU A 111 25.04 -5.78 1.75
C LEU A 111 25.10 -6.50 3.11
N SER A 112 23.97 -6.99 3.63
CA SER A 112 23.92 -7.64 4.95
C SER A 112 24.86 -8.84 5.04
N THR A 113 25.57 -8.93 6.16
CA THR A 113 26.52 -10.00 6.48
C THR A 113 26.01 -10.95 7.58
N ASN A 114 24.95 -10.56 8.25
CA ASN A 114 24.29 -11.33 9.32
C ASN A 114 22.83 -10.93 9.46
N ALA A 115 22.06 -11.68 10.26
CA ALA A 115 20.62 -11.45 10.49
C ALA A 115 20.33 -10.07 11.08
N ILE A 116 21.12 -9.58 12.02
CA ILE A 116 20.90 -8.29 12.69
C ILE A 116 20.94 -7.13 11.70
N VAL A 117 21.96 -7.11 10.82
CA VAL A 117 22.08 -6.07 9.79
C VAL A 117 20.91 -6.13 8.82
N LEU A 118 20.48 -7.33 8.42
CA LEU A 118 19.30 -7.49 7.58
C LEU A 118 18.04 -6.94 8.27
N ILE A 119 17.76 -7.34 9.51
CA ILE A 119 16.58 -6.92 10.30
C ILE A 119 16.57 -5.39 10.48
N ALA A 120 17.71 -4.79 10.85
CA ALA A 120 17.81 -3.33 10.98
C ALA A 120 17.57 -2.62 9.64
N SER A 121 18.10 -3.16 8.54
CA SER A 121 17.89 -2.63 7.19
C SER A 121 16.41 -2.73 6.78
N ARG A 122 15.73 -3.81 7.13
CA ARG A 122 14.30 -4.02 6.86
C ARG A 122 13.42 -3.03 7.63
N LEU A 123 13.80 -2.64 8.86
CA LEU A 123 13.14 -1.57 9.60
C LEU A 123 13.18 -0.25 8.80
N ILE A 124 14.37 0.13 8.32
CA ILE A 124 14.57 1.37 7.56
C ILE A 124 13.78 1.34 6.25
N THR A 125 13.83 0.22 5.51
CA THR A 125 13.05 0.06 4.28
C THR A 125 11.56 0.18 4.58
N GLY A 126 11.07 -0.48 5.63
CA GLY A 126 9.68 -0.40 6.06
C GLY A 126 9.24 1.03 6.34
N MET A 127 10.06 1.83 7.05
CA MET A 127 9.77 3.25 7.29
C MET A 127 9.61 4.04 5.98
N GLY A 128 10.45 3.78 4.99
CA GLY A 128 10.33 4.41 3.67
C GLY A 128 9.02 4.02 2.96
N ILE A 129 8.68 2.74 2.94
CA ILE A 129 7.49 2.22 2.25
C ILE A 129 6.20 2.76 2.88
N GLY A 130 6.08 2.74 4.21
CA GLY A 130 4.89 3.24 4.91
C GLY A 130 4.65 4.73 4.64
N ALA A 131 5.71 5.53 4.62
CA ALA A 131 5.64 6.95 4.27
C ALA A 131 5.25 7.18 2.80
N GLU A 132 5.76 6.35 1.88
CA GLU A 132 5.53 6.48 0.44
C GLU A 132 4.04 6.49 0.11
N ILE A 133 3.31 5.49 0.59
CA ILE A 133 1.88 5.33 0.30
C ILE A 133 1.06 6.51 0.81
N ALA A 134 1.33 6.96 2.04
CA ALA A 134 0.63 8.08 2.66
C ALA A 134 0.88 9.39 1.92
N ILE A 135 2.14 9.70 1.60
CA ILE A 135 2.53 10.98 1.01
C ILE A 135 2.11 11.07 -0.46
N ILE A 136 2.24 9.99 -1.24
CA ILE A 136 1.80 9.97 -2.65
C ILE A 136 0.31 10.26 -2.76
N ASN A 137 -0.53 9.58 -1.99
CA ASN A 137 -1.98 9.78 -2.03
C ASN A 137 -2.34 11.22 -1.68
N THR A 138 -1.70 11.79 -0.67
CA THR A 138 -1.88 13.19 -0.28
C THR A 138 -1.45 14.13 -1.41
N TYR A 139 -0.24 13.97 -1.93
CA TYR A 139 0.31 14.83 -2.98
C TYR A 139 -0.56 14.84 -4.24
N ILE A 140 -0.95 13.65 -4.74
CA ILE A 140 -1.84 13.55 -5.90
C ILE A 140 -3.18 14.23 -5.65
N SER A 141 -3.75 14.06 -4.46
CA SER A 141 -5.03 14.68 -4.13
C SER A 141 -4.96 16.21 -4.06
N GLU A 142 -3.79 16.76 -3.77
CA GLU A 142 -3.56 18.21 -3.66
C GLU A 142 -3.28 18.90 -5.01
N ILE A 143 -2.77 18.18 -6.01
CA ILE A 143 -2.46 18.72 -7.34
C ILE A 143 -3.49 18.33 -8.42
N THR A 144 -4.45 17.46 -8.10
CA THR A 144 -5.41 16.92 -9.07
C THR A 144 -6.80 17.49 -8.84
N PRO A 145 -7.50 17.94 -9.92
CA PRO A 145 -8.88 18.41 -9.85
C PRO A 145 -9.82 17.36 -9.26
N ALA A 146 -10.80 17.81 -8.47
CA ALA A 146 -11.77 16.94 -7.81
C ALA A 146 -12.45 15.91 -8.74
N PRO A 147 -12.93 16.29 -9.96
CA PRO A 147 -13.65 15.35 -10.84
C PRO A 147 -12.84 14.15 -11.33
N ILE A 148 -11.50 14.26 -11.36
CA ILE A 148 -10.63 13.20 -11.89
C ILE A 148 -9.67 12.64 -10.83
N ARG A 149 -9.73 13.13 -9.60
CA ARG A 149 -8.82 12.77 -8.51
C ARG A 149 -8.80 11.27 -8.24
N GLY A 150 -9.97 10.65 -8.09
CA GLY A 150 -10.07 9.22 -7.86
C GLY A 150 -9.41 8.40 -8.98
N LYS A 151 -9.63 8.79 -10.24
CA LYS A 151 -8.99 8.16 -11.39
C LYS A 151 -7.46 8.27 -11.35
N MET A 152 -6.92 9.41 -10.95
CA MET A 152 -5.45 9.59 -10.86
C MET A 152 -4.83 8.79 -9.72
N VAL A 153 -5.49 8.71 -8.57
CA VAL A 153 -5.08 7.83 -7.47
C VAL A 153 -5.08 6.36 -7.91
N GLN A 154 -6.10 5.91 -8.65
CA GLN A 154 -6.15 4.54 -9.18
C GLN A 154 -5.00 4.25 -10.16
N PHE A 155 -4.61 5.21 -11.00
CA PHE A 155 -3.45 5.04 -11.89
C PHE A 155 -2.13 4.85 -11.11
N THR A 156 -1.96 5.53 -9.98
CA THR A 156 -0.77 5.31 -9.15
C THR A 156 -0.81 3.95 -8.46
N TYR A 157 -1.98 3.53 -7.99
CA TYR A 157 -2.14 2.19 -7.44
C TYR A 157 -1.85 1.09 -8.48
N LEU A 158 -2.24 1.28 -9.74
CA LEU A 158 -1.92 0.34 -10.81
C LEU A 158 -0.40 0.18 -11.00
N ALA A 159 0.38 1.25 -10.81
CA ALA A 159 1.84 1.13 -10.83
C ALA A 159 2.37 0.25 -9.68
N GLY A 160 1.78 0.35 -8.49
CA GLY A 160 2.08 -0.56 -7.37
C GLY A 160 1.68 -2.01 -7.68
N ALA A 161 0.48 -2.22 -8.23
CA ALA A 161 0.01 -3.55 -8.65
C ALA A 161 0.97 -4.19 -9.67
N LEU A 162 1.53 -3.40 -10.59
CA LEU A 162 2.60 -3.83 -11.49
C LEU A 162 3.87 -4.22 -10.73
N GLY A 163 4.23 -3.49 -9.65
CA GLY A 163 5.34 -3.84 -8.77
C GLY A 163 5.15 -5.22 -8.15
N PHE A 164 3.99 -5.49 -7.57
CA PHE A 164 3.66 -6.84 -7.06
C PHE A 164 3.66 -7.91 -8.15
N ALA A 165 3.11 -7.61 -9.33
CA ALA A 165 3.01 -8.58 -10.42
C ALA A 165 4.39 -8.96 -11.00
N VAL A 166 5.32 -8.00 -11.09
CA VAL A 166 6.62 -8.20 -11.74
C VAL A 166 7.66 -8.78 -10.80
N THR A 167 7.55 -8.53 -9.49
CA THR A 167 8.57 -8.98 -8.51
C THR A 167 8.84 -10.48 -8.54
N PRO A 168 7.85 -11.39 -8.60
CA PRO A 168 8.13 -12.83 -8.67
C PRO A 168 8.90 -13.23 -9.93
N PHE A 169 8.65 -12.58 -11.08
CA PHE A 169 9.41 -12.83 -12.31
C PHE A 169 10.87 -12.38 -12.19
N ILE A 170 11.10 -11.23 -11.56
CA ILE A 170 12.46 -10.72 -11.28
C ILE A 170 13.17 -11.68 -10.30
N ALA A 171 12.49 -12.14 -9.25
CA ALA A 171 13.05 -13.10 -8.31
C ALA A 171 13.39 -14.43 -8.98
N PHE A 172 12.49 -14.94 -9.83
CA PHE A 172 12.72 -16.14 -10.64
C PHE A 172 13.96 -16.01 -11.55
N ALA A 173 14.16 -14.83 -12.13
CA ALA A 173 15.28 -14.59 -13.02
C ALA A 173 16.62 -14.37 -12.27
N LEU A 174 16.61 -13.58 -11.18
CA LEU A 174 17.86 -13.15 -10.53
C LEU A 174 18.39 -14.12 -9.48
N ILE A 175 17.53 -14.74 -8.68
CA ILE A 175 18.00 -15.57 -7.55
C ILE A 175 18.79 -16.81 -8.01
N PRO A 176 18.42 -17.53 -9.09
CA PRO A 176 19.17 -18.70 -9.52
C PRO A 176 20.50 -18.41 -10.21
N ILE A 177 20.77 -17.15 -10.61
CA ILE A 177 22.00 -16.80 -11.36
C ILE A 177 23.27 -17.11 -10.56
N SER A 178 23.20 -16.87 -9.23
CA SER A 178 24.36 -17.10 -8.36
C SER A 178 23.91 -17.32 -6.91
N PRO A 179 24.76 -17.87 -6.04
CA PRO A 179 24.47 -17.98 -4.61
C PRO A 179 24.15 -16.66 -3.92
N ILE A 180 24.58 -15.54 -4.49
CA ILE A 180 24.27 -14.18 -4.01
C ILE A 180 23.15 -13.50 -4.80
N GLY A 181 22.37 -14.23 -5.60
CA GLY A 181 21.28 -13.69 -6.41
C GLY A 181 20.25 -12.90 -5.63
N TRP A 182 20.00 -13.27 -4.36
CA TRP A 182 19.14 -12.53 -3.45
C TRP A 182 19.66 -11.08 -3.17
N ARG A 183 20.98 -10.86 -3.21
CA ARG A 183 21.57 -9.52 -3.04
C ARG A 183 21.27 -8.64 -4.26
N TRP A 184 21.24 -9.22 -5.46
CA TRP A 184 20.85 -8.52 -6.67
C TRP A 184 19.40 -8.08 -6.64
N LEU A 185 18.53 -8.92 -6.04
CA LEU A 185 17.11 -8.59 -5.87
C LEU A 185 16.93 -7.34 -4.98
N PHE A 186 17.57 -7.28 -3.82
CA PHE A 186 17.55 -6.08 -2.96
C PHE A 186 18.30 -4.91 -3.61
N GLY A 187 19.46 -5.18 -4.25
CA GLY A 187 20.28 -4.17 -4.91
C GLY A 187 19.56 -3.45 -6.04
N LEU A 188 18.73 -4.16 -6.81
CA LEU A 188 17.87 -3.54 -7.83
C LEU A 188 16.90 -2.55 -7.20
N GLY A 189 16.23 -2.92 -6.11
CA GLY A 189 15.36 -2.04 -5.35
C GLY A 189 16.08 -0.78 -4.87
N ALA A 190 17.29 -0.95 -4.30
CA ALA A 190 18.13 0.15 -3.83
C ALA A 190 18.54 1.10 -4.97
N LEU A 191 18.99 0.54 -6.10
CA LEU A 191 19.41 1.32 -7.27
C LEU A 191 18.29 2.20 -7.81
N VAL A 192 17.11 1.62 -7.96
CA VAL A 192 15.99 2.37 -8.54
C VAL A 192 15.43 3.37 -7.54
N ALA A 193 15.31 3.03 -6.25
CA ALA A 193 14.93 3.99 -5.22
C ALA A 193 15.91 5.19 -5.20
N ALA A 194 17.22 4.94 -5.30
CA ALA A 194 18.22 6.00 -5.42
C ALA A 194 18.05 6.84 -6.69
N ALA A 195 17.73 6.20 -7.84
CA ALA A 195 17.51 6.91 -9.10
C ALA A 195 16.22 7.78 -9.10
N ILE A 196 15.23 7.43 -8.28
CA ILE A 196 14.00 8.23 -8.13
C ILE A 196 14.28 9.53 -7.36
N VAL A 197 15.25 9.57 -6.45
CA VAL A 197 15.57 10.76 -5.64
C VAL A 197 15.76 12.02 -6.50
N PRO A 198 16.68 12.06 -7.48
CA PRO A 198 16.86 13.24 -8.34
C PRO A 198 15.62 13.56 -9.18
N LEU A 199 14.84 12.56 -9.61
CA LEU A 199 13.62 12.80 -10.37
C LEU A 199 12.55 13.53 -9.54
N ARG A 200 12.50 13.29 -8.23
CA ARG A 200 11.56 13.97 -7.33
C ARG A 200 11.88 15.45 -7.12
N TYR A 201 13.13 15.88 -7.31
CA TYR A 201 13.46 17.30 -7.33
C TYR A 201 12.83 18.05 -8.50
N LEU A 202 12.47 17.36 -9.60
CA LEU A 202 11.79 17.96 -10.76
C LEU A 202 10.29 18.22 -10.51
N MET A 203 9.75 17.69 -9.42
CA MET A 203 8.34 17.87 -9.08
C MET A 203 8.15 19.16 -8.27
N PRO A 204 7.07 19.93 -8.53
CA PRO A 204 6.77 21.09 -7.71
C PRO A 204 6.31 20.68 -6.32
N GLU A 205 6.38 21.62 -5.38
CA GLU A 205 5.74 21.44 -4.08
C GLU A 205 4.22 21.56 -4.20
N SER A 206 3.47 20.98 -3.23
CA SER A 206 2.03 21.10 -3.18
C SER A 206 1.58 22.56 -3.06
N PRO A 207 0.69 23.05 -3.95
CA PRO A 207 0.16 24.41 -3.84
C PRO A 207 -0.65 24.61 -2.55
N ARG A 208 -1.32 23.57 -2.06
CA ARG A 208 -2.04 23.61 -0.79
C ARG A 208 -1.08 23.79 0.38
N TRP A 209 -0.01 23.00 0.44
CA TRP A 209 1.01 23.13 1.49
C TRP A 209 1.69 24.50 1.46
N LEU A 210 2.07 24.99 0.28
CA LEU A 210 2.66 26.32 0.11
C LEU A 210 1.75 27.42 0.66
N THR A 211 0.45 27.35 0.38
CA THR A 211 -0.54 28.30 0.88
C THR A 211 -0.66 28.25 2.40
N ILE A 212 -0.72 27.05 3.00
CA ILE A 212 -0.77 26.87 4.45
C ILE A 212 0.49 27.46 5.13
N LYS A 213 1.65 27.37 4.46
CA LYS A 213 2.91 27.95 4.97
C LYS A 213 3.06 29.46 4.66
N GLY A 214 2.08 30.07 4.00
CA GLY A 214 2.11 31.52 3.65
C GLY A 214 3.00 31.83 2.43
N LYS A 215 3.44 30.83 1.67
CA LYS A 215 4.25 30.98 0.46
C LYS A 215 3.36 31.17 -0.78
N PHE A 216 2.58 32.26 -0.78
CA PHE A 216 1.52 32.49 -1.77
C PHE A 216 2.05 32.59 -3.20
N ASP A 217 3.19 33.30 -3.41
CA ASP A 217 3.76 33.46 -4.75
C ASP A 217 4.25 32.15 -5.35
N GLU A 218 4.79 31.26 -4.53
CA GLU A 218 5.18 29.92 -4.97
C GLU A 218 3.95 29.07 -5.31
N ALA A 219 2.91 29.13 -4.47
CA ALA A 219 1.64 28.43 -4.71
C ALA A 219 0.98 28.90 -6.01
N GLU A 220 0.94 30.21 -6.23
CA GLU A 220 0.42 30.83 -7.45
C GLU A 220 1.17 30.35 -8.70
N ARG A 221 2.51 30.31 -8.65
CA ARG A 221 3.33 29.80 -9.77
C ARG A 221 3.01 28.35 -10.11
N VAL A 222 2.81 27.50 -9.09
CA VAL A 222 2.44 26.09 -9.33
C VAL A 222 1.07 26.00 -9.97
N VAL A 223 0.05 26.73 -9.45
CA VAL A 223 -1.31 26.71 -10.01
C VAL A 223 -1.31 27.21 -11.46
N ARG A 224 -0.59 28.29 -11.79
CA ARG A 224 -0.45 28.79 -13.17
C ARG A 224 0.19 27.74 -14.08
N THR A 225 1.17 26.98 -13.59
CA THR A 225 1.78 25.89 -14.35
C THR A 225 0.74 24.80 -14.66
N LEU A 226 -0.10 24.43 -13.70
CA LEU A 226 -1.18 23.47 -13.87
C LEU A 226 -2.23 23.98 -14.88
N GLU A 227 -2.64 25.25 -14.76
CA GLU A 227 -3.58 25.88 -15.70
C GLU A 227 -3.01 25.93 -17.11
N SER A 228 -1.78 26.41 -17.30
CA SER A 228 -1.14 26.50 -18.62
C SER A 228 -1.00 25.12 -19.30
N PHE A 229 -0.78 24.06 -18.50
CA PHE A 229 -0.75 22.71 -19.02
C PHE A 229 -2.14 22.21 -19.45
N ALA A 230 -3.18 22.53 -18.69
CA ALA A 230 -4.56 22.18 -19.04
C ALA A 230 -5.03 22.95 -20.27
N GLU A 231 -4.68 24.23 -20.42
CA GLU A 231 -4.99 25.08 -21.57
C GLU A 231 -4.43 24.58 -22.90
N LYS A 232 -3.31 23.85 -22.87
CA LYS A 232 -2.78 23.19 -24.10
C LYS A 232 -3.70 22.10 -24.62
N LYS A 233 -4.60 21.58 -23.79
CA LYS A 233 -5.50 20.48 -24.15
C LYS A 233 -6.94 20.91 -24.32
N VAL A 234 -7.39 21.90 -23.57
CA VAL A 234 -8.77 22.38 -23.57
C VAL A 234 -8.77 23.91 -23.47
N ARG A 235 -9.31 24.59 -24.49
CA ARG A 235 -9.48 26.04 -24.53
C ARG A 235 -10.90 26.40 -24.99
N PRO A 236 -11.55 27.39 -24.34
CA PRO A 236 -11.15 28.07 -23.11
C PRO A 236 -11.30 27.16 -21.89
N LEU A 237 -10.56 27.45 -20.80
CA LEU A 237 -10.81 26.79 -19.52
C LEU A 237 -12.17 27.21 -18.96
N PRO A 238 -12.88 26.32 -18.23
CA PRO A 238 -14.11 26.68 -17.55
C PRO A 238 -13.90 27.89 -16.59
N PRO A 239 -14.96 28.68 -16.32
CA PRO A 239 -14.86 29.75 -15.34
C PRO A 239 -14.47 29.24 -13.96
N VAL A 240 -13.75 30.07 -13.18
CA VAL A 240 -13.41 29.71 -11.81
C VAL A 240 -14.68 29.72 -10.97
N PRO A 241 -15.05 28.58 -10.31
CA PRO A 241 -16.18 28.59 -9.43
C PRO A 241 -15.94 29.50 -8.22
N PRO A 242 -16.98 29.99 -7.55
CA PRO A 242 -16.83 30.75 -6.31
C PRO A 242 -15.97 29.98 -5.33
N PRO A 243 -14.96 30.62 -4.72
CA PRO A 243 -14.12 29.95 -3.76
C PRO A 243 -14.95 29.56 -2.52
N LEU A 244 -14.96 28.28 -2.22
CA LEU A 244 -15.54 27.81 -0.97
C LEU A 244 -14.55 28.11 0.16
N PRO A 245 -14.99 28.74 1.26
CA PRO A 245 -14.11 28.98 2.39
C PRO A 245 -13.63 27.63 2.97
N GLU A 246 -12.37 27.35 2.75
CA GLU A 246 -11.75 26.17 3.36
C GLU A 246 -11.27 26.56 4.75
N LYS A 247 -12.09 26.29 5.77
CA LYS A 247 -11.65 26.44 7.16
C LYS A 247 -10.37 25.61 7.33
N LEU A 248 -9.27 26.25 7.68
CA LEU A 248 -8.12 25.56 8.23
C LEU A 248 -8.64 24.84 9.47
N LEU A 249 -8.89 23.55 9.35
CA LEU A 249 -9.54 22.76 10.38
C LEU A 249 -8.79 22.98 11.70
N SER A 250 -9.47 23.62 12.64
CA SER A 250 -9.07 23.57 14.04
C SER A 250 -8.81 22.12 14.40
N LYS A 251 -7.73 21.86 15.13
CA LYS A 251 -7.31 20.51 15.53
C LYS A 251 -8.53 19.66 15.88
N PHE A 252 -8.77 18.60 15.07
CA PHE A 252 -9.85 17.68 15.34
C PHE A 252 -9.53 16.96 16.65
N PRO A 253 -10.42 16.96 17.63
CA PRO A 253 -10.18 16.17 18.83
C PRO A 253 -10.28 14.69 18.45
N THR A 254 -9.15 13.99 18.33
CA THR A 254 -9.09 12.55 18.05
C THR A 254 -9.98 11.76 19.03
N ALA A 255 -10.23 12.31 20.22
CA ALA A 255 -11.15 11.76 21.20
C ALA A 255 -12.57 11.56 20.69
N GLU A 256 -13.06 12.35 19.71
CA GLU A 256 -14.39 12.12 19.12
C GLU A 256 -14.53 10.77 18.41
N LEU A 257 -13.42 10.21 17.89
CA LEU A 257 -13.43 8.89 17.26
C LEU A 257 -13.77 7.75 18.23
N PHE A 258 -13.59 7.98 19.54
CA PHE A 258 -13.83 6.98 20.58
C PHE A 258 -15.20 7.15 21.26
N ASN A 259 -16.05 8.07 20.78
CA ASN A 259 -17.40 8.24 21.31
C ASN A 259 -18.33 7.06 20.94
N ARG A 260 -19.54 7.03 21.53
CA ARG A 260 -20.55 5.98 21.27
C ARG A 260 -20.95 5.84 19.80
N LYS A 261 -20.82 6.88 18.99
CA LYS A 261 -21.23 6.88 17.59
C LYS A 261 -20.15 6.32 16.67
N TYR A 262 -18.90 6.80 16.82
CA TYR A 262 -17.80 6.44 15.93
C TYR A 262 -16.93 5.30 16.48
N GLY A 263 -16.90 5.09 17.79
CA GLY A 263 -16.09 4.04 18.42
C GLY A 263 -16.37 2.64 17.87
N PRO A 264 -17.65 2.21 17.73
CA PRO A 264 -17.95 0.90 17.12
C PRO A 264 -17.51 0.80 15.66
N ARG A 265 -17.63 1.87 14.87
CA ARG A 265 -17.18 1.92 13.47
C ARG A 265 -15.65 1.87 13.37
N LEU A 266 -14.97 2.58 14.27
CA LEU A 266 -13.51 2.54 14.36
C LEU A 266 -13.03 1.14 14.75
N LEU A 267 -13.64 0.54 15.77
CA LEU A 267 -13.30 -0.82 16.19
C LEU A 267 -13.52 -1.84 15.05
N MET A 268 -14.66 -1.76 14.37
CA MET A 268 -14.96 -2.59 13.21
C MET A 268 -13.88 -2.41 12.11
N ALA A 269 -13.50 -1.17 11.80
CA ALA A 269 -12.50 -0.89 10.78
C ALA A 269 -11.12 -1.40 11.19
N VAL A 270 -10.70 -1.18 12.44
CA VAL A 270 -9.45 -1.72 12.99
C VAL A 270 -9.43 -3.25 12.89
N LEU A 271 -10.51 -3.91 13.30
CA LEU A 271 -10.55 -5.37 13.36
C LEU A 271 -10.54 -6.02 11.97
N PHE A 272 -11.31 -5.51 11.00
CA PHE A 272 -11.26 -6.11 9.68
C PHE A 272 -9.90 -5.92 9.02
N TRP A 273 -9.27 -4.73 9.14
CA TRP A 273 -7.91 -4.51 8.65
C TRP A 273 -6.87 -5.39 9.37
N PHE A 274 -7.04 -5.57 10.68
CA PHE A 274 -6.14 -6.41 11.48
C PHE A 274 -6.13 -7.86 10.97
N PHE A 275 -7.31 -8.45 10.77
CA PHE A 275 -7.40 -9.84 10.31
C PHE A 275 -7.07 -9.99 8.82
N ASP A 276 -7.48 -9.05 7.96
CA ASP A 276 -7.07 -9.03 6.54
C ASP A 276 -5.54 -8.94 6.41
N TYR A 277 -4.89 -8.07 7.17
CA TYR A 277 -3.43 -7.97 7.14
C TYR A 277 -2.72 -9.19 7.73
N MET A 278 -3.32 -9.93 8.64
CA MET A 278 -2.79 -11.23 9.06
C MET A 278 -2.75 -12.22 7.88
N LEU A 279 -3.80 -12.31 7.08
CA LEU A 279 -3.78 -13.14 5.87
C LEU A 279 -2.81 -12.55 4.83
N ALA A 280 -2.96 -11.30 4.47
CA ALA A 280 -2.19 -10.67 3.40
C ALA A 280 -0.68 -10.79 3.63
N TYR A 281 -0.20 -10.36 4.80
CA TYR A 281 1.24 -10.42 5.11
C TYR A 281 1.72 -11.81 5.50
N GLY A 282 0.85 -12.69 6.01
CA GLY A 282 1.14 -14.11 6.18
C GLY A 282 1.44 -14.79 4.86
N VAL A 283 0.61 -14.56 3.85
CA VAL A 283 0.80 -15.10 2.50
C VAL A 283 1.98 -14.41 1.81
N ILE A 284 1.98 -13.08 1.74
CA ILE A 284 3.05 -12.31 1.09
C ILE A 284 4.42 -12.65 1.70
N GLY A 285 4.52 -12.77 3.02
CA GLY A 285 5.79 -13.03 3.69
C GLY A 285 6.27 -14.47 3.61
N PHE A 286 5.37 -15.45 3.66
CA PHE A 286 5.75 -16.84 3.93
C PHE A 286 5.29 -17.87 2.91
N ALA A 287 4.38 -17.57 1.97
CA ALA A 287 3.90 -18.57 1.03
C ALA A 287 5.03 -19.24 0.24
N PRO A 288 6.02 -18.52 -0.35
CA PRO A 288 7.13 -19.17 -1.04
C PRO A 288 7.92 -20.11 -0.13
N TYR A 289 8.15 -19.70 1.13
CA TYR A 289 8.88 -20.50 2.12
C TYR A 289 8.14 -21.81 2.46
N ILE A 290 6.83 -21.73 2.69
CA ILE A 290 6.00 -22.91 3.00
C ILE A 290 5.97 -23.85 1.81
N PHE A 291 5.83 -23.35 0.58
CA PHE A 291 5.83 -24.20 -0.62
C PHE A 291 7.16 -24.91 -0.84
N VAL A 292 8.29 -24.21 -0.70
CA VAL A 292 9.62 -24.84 -0.83
C VAL A 292 9.84 -25.87 0.25
N ALA A 293 9.48 -25.59 1.50
CA ALA A 293 9.57 -26.55 2.59
C ALA A 293 8.67 -27.79 2.35
N ALA A 294 7.50 -27.60 1.73
CA ALA A 294 6.58 -28.69 1.36
C ALA A 294 7.06 -29.55 0.17
N GLY A 295 8.21 -29.22 -0.42
CA GLY A 295 8.87 -30.03 -1.46
C GLY A 295 8.72 -29.49 -2.88
N PHE A 296 8.20 -28.27 -3.09
CA PHE A 296 8.37 -27.60 -4.37
C PHE A 296 9.81 -27.12 -4.52
N THR A 297 10.37 -27.17 -5.72
CA THR A 297 11.65 -26.52 -5.96
C THR A 297 11.46 -25.00 -5.94
N PHE A 298 12.53 -24.24 -5.62
CA PHE A 298 12.49 -22.79 -5.69
C PHE A 298 11.94 -22.28 -7.04
N THR A 299 12.47 -22.83 -8.13
CA THR A 299 12.08 -22.44 -9.50
C THR A 299 10.60 -22.73 -9.77
N THR A 300 10.12 -23.92 -9.37
CA THR A 300 8.72 -24.31 -9.54
C THR A 300 7.81 -23.38 -8.73
N ALA A 301 8.06 -23.22 -7.42
CA ALA A 301 7.24 -22.37 -6.57
C ALA A 301 7.19 -20.92 -7.07
N THR A 302 8.36 -20.34 -7.37
CA THR A 302 8.48 -18.95 -7.82
C THR A 302 7.83 -18.72 -9.18
N TRP A 303 8.01 -19.66 -10.13
CA TRP A 303 7.40 -19.56 -11.47
C TRP A 303 5.86 -19.57 -11.41
N TYR A 304 5.29 -20.50 -10.67
CA TYR A 304 3.84 -20.61 -10.57
C TYR A 304 3.21 -19.47 -9.76
N ILE A 305 3.90 -18.96 -8.75
CA ILE A 305 3.50 -17.71 -8.07
C ILE A 305 3.59 -16.52 -9.06
N ALA A 306 4.64 -16.45 -9.88
CA ALA A 306 4.79 -15.41 -10.89
C ALA A 306 3.66 -15.42 -11.92
N LEU A 307 3.27 -16.58 -12.42
CA LEU A 307 2.11 -16.71 -13.31
C LEU A 307 0.83 -16.22 -12.62
N GLY A 308 0.64 -16.61 -11.36
CA GLY A 308 -0.53 -16.16 -10.57
C GLY A 308 -0.53 -14.67 -10.28
N SER A 309 0.63 -14.03 -10.15
CA SER A 309 0.73 -12.59 -9.84
C SER A 309 0.13 -11.67 -10.91
N ILE A 310 -0.14 -12.17 -12.11
CA ILE A 310 -0.93 -11.47 -13.15
C ILE A 310 -2.31 -11.08 -12.59
N GLY A 311 -2.82 -11.81 -11.61
CA GLY A 311 -4.05 -11.49 -10.88
C GLY A 311 -4.10 -10.08 -10.32
N TYR A 312 -2.96 -9.48 -9.89
CA TYR A 312 -2.90 -8.10 -9.42
C TYR A 312 -3.37 -7.11 -10.50
N ILE A 313 -2.94 -7.33 -11.74
CA ILE A 313 -3.32 -6.45 -12.87
C ILE A 313 -4.79 -6.64 -13.21
N VAL A 314 -5.23 -7.90 -13.30
CA VAL A 314 -6.62 -8.22 -13.65
C VAL A 314 -7.57 -7.71 -12.58
N GLY A 315 -7.25 -7.89 -11.29
CA GLY A 315 -8.04 -7.39 -10.17
C GLY A 315 -8.17 -5.86 -10.16
N ALA A 316 -7.06 -5.15 -10.34
CA ALA A 316 -7.06 -3.69 -10.39
C ALA A 316 -7.90 -3.15 -11.56
N LEU A 317 -7.80 -3.76 -12.74
CA LEU A 317 -8.57 -3.35 -13.92
C LEU A 317 -10.06 -3.72 -13.79
N SER A 318 -10.37 -4.85 -13.18
CA SER A 318 -11.76 -5.30 -12.98
C SER A 318 -12.53 -4.45 -11.99
N MET A 319 -11.86 -3.85 -11.00
CA MET A 319 -12.49 -3.02 -9.98
C MET A 319 -12.96 -1.68 -10.54
N ALA A 320 -12.21 -1.06 -11.45
CA ALA A 320 -12.48 0.30 -11.94
C ALA A 320 -13.93 0.54 -12.45
N PRO A 321 -14.57 -0.36 -13.22
CA PRO A 321 -15.93 -0.14 -13.75
C PRO A 321 -17.05 -0.38 -12.73
N ILE A 322 -16.77 -1.03 -11.59
CA ILE A 322 -17.81 -1.47 -10.63
C ILE A 322 -17.73 -0.76 -9.29
N ALA A 323 -16.60 -0.14 -8.95
CA ALA A 323 -16.31 0.48 -7.67
C ALA A 323 -17.40 1.47 -7.17
N ASP A 324 -17.99 2.25 -8.10
CA ASP A 324 -19.03 3.23 -7.77
C ASP A 324 -20.46 2.74 -8.02
N LYS A 325 -20.63 1.53 -8.57
CA LYS A 325 -21.95 0.97 -8.91
C LYS A 325 -22.50 0.08 -7.81
N TRP A 326 -21.63 -0.67 -7.15
CA TRP A 326 -22.00 -1.67 -6.15
C TRP A 326 -21.74 -1.14 -4.74
N GLU A 327 -22.46 -1.71 -3.76
CA GLU A 327 -22.27 -1.35 -2.36
C GLU A 327 -20.86 -1.75 -1.89
N ARG A 328 -20.10 -0.76 -1.39
CA ARG A 328 -18.67 -0.93 -1.04
C ARG A 328 -18.43 -2.06 -0.06
N LYS A 329 -19.24 -2.19 1.00
CA LYS A 329 -19.07 -3.28 1.96
C LYS A 329 -19.18 -4.67 1.32
N TYR A 330 -20.05 -4.84 0.32
CA TYR A 330 -20.17 -6.12 -0.39
C TYR A 330 -19.03 -6.35 -1.37
N LEU A 331 -18.50 -5.30 -1.98
CA LEU A 331 -17.27 -5.40 -2.79
C LEU A 331 -16.08 -5.84 -1.93
N VAL A 332 -15.91 -5.23 -0.75
CA VAL A 332 -14.84 -5.62 0.19
C VAL A 332 -15.05 -7.05 0.67
N ALA A 333 -16.25 -7.41 1.10
CA ALA A 333 -16.56 -8.77 1.54
C ALA A 333 -16.34 -9.80 0.42
N SER A 334 -16.66 -9.47 -0.83
CA SER A 334 -16.39 -10.37 -1.97
C SER A 334 -14.89 -10.53 -2.24
N ALA A 335 -14.10 -9.45 -2.13
CA ALA A 335 -12.64 -9.52 -2.24
C ALA A 335 -12.04 -10.44 -1.17
N PHE A 336 -12.45 -10.25 0.08
CA PHE A 336 -12.01 -11.07 1.21
C PHE A 336 -12.45 -12.54 1.07
N SER A 337 -13.66 -12.79 0.56
CA SER A 337 -14.11 -14.16 0.27
C SER A 337 -13.28 -14.83 -0.82
N ILE A 338 -12.88 -14.08 -1.86
CA ILE A 338 -11.97 -14.58 -2.90
C ILE A 338 -10.58 -14.86 -2.31
N ALA A 339 -10.07 -13.99 -1.43
CA ALA A 339 -8.81 -14.21 -0.72
C ALA A 339 -8.86 -15.45 0.19
N THR A 340 -9.98 -15.68 0.87
CA THR A 340 -10.23 -16.90 1.64
C THR A 340 -10.16 -18.15 0.76
N LEU A 341 -10.83 -18.13 -0.40
CA LEU A 341 -10.77 -19.24 -1.35
C LEU A 341 -9.33 -19.47 -1.84
N ALA A 342 -8.62 -18.40 -2.14
CA ALA A 342 -7.24 -18.47 -2.62
C ALA A 342 -6.31 -19.15 -1.60
N VAL A 343 -6.42 -18.80 -0.32
CA VAL A 343 -5.55 -19.38 0.70
C VAL A 343 -5.93 -20.82 1.03
N PHE A 344 -7.20 -21.22 0.92
CA PHE A 344 -7.57 -22.62 1.01
C PHE A 344 -7.07 -23.44 -0.19
N LEU A 345 -7.03 -22.85 -1.39
CA LEU A 345 -6.36 -23.49 -2.52
C LEU A 345 -4.85 -23.64 -2.27
N TYR A 346 -4.20 -22.72 -1.58
CA TYR A 346 -2.82 -22.90 -1.14
C TYR A 346 -2.66 -24.09 -0.18
N ALA A 347 -3.59 -24.25 0.78
CA ALA A 347 -3.59 -25.41 1.66
C ALA A 347 -3.70 -26.72 0.86
N VAL A 348 -4.62 -26.79 -0.12
CA VAL A 348 -4.77 -27.94 -1.01
C VAL A 348 -3.51 -28.13 -1.86
N ALA A 349 -2.95 -27.07 -2.43
CA ALA A 349 -1.73 -27.13 -3.24
C ALA A 349 -0.54 -27.73 -2.48
N VAL A 350 -0.39 -27.38 -1.19
CA VAL A 350 0.61 -27.99 -0.30
C VAL A 350 0.30 -29.46 -0.07
N GLY A 351 -0.94 -29.80 0.30
CA GLY A 351 -1.33 -31.16 0.67
C GLY A 351 -1.10 -32.19 -0.43
N ILE A 352 -1.42 -31.83 -1.68
CA ILE A 352 -1.26 -32.73 -2.85
C ILE A 352 -0.10 -32.35 -3.78
N ARG A 353 0.70 -31.37 -3.42
CA ARG A 353 1.85 -30.84 -4.18
C ARG A 353 1.50 -30.46 -5.63
N SER A 354 0.37 -29.80 -5.85
CA SER A 354 -0.11 -29.41 -7.18
C SER A 354 0.33 -28.01 -7.58
N PRO A 355 1.21 -27.86 -8.59
CA PRO A 355 1.58 -26.54 -9.11
C PRO A 355 0.41 -25.79 -9.77
N ILE A 356 -0.52 -26.51 -10.37
CA ILE A 356 -1.70 -25.91 -11.01
C ILE A 356 -2.60 -25.25 -9.97
N ILE A 357 -2.91 -25.95 -8.87
CA ILE A 357 -3.73 -25.40 -7.79
C ILE A 357 -3.00 -24.24 -7.11
N LEU A 358 -1.66 -24.33 -6.95
CA LEU A 358 -0.84 -23.21 -6.48
C LEU A 358 -1.04 -21.98 -7.35
N THR A 359 -0.96 -22.13 -8.69
CA THR A 359 -1.13 -21.01 -9.63
C THR A 359 -2.51 -20.39 -9.54
N ILE A 360 -3.57 -21.23 -9.47
CA ILE A 360 -4.95 -20.72 -9.32
C ILE A 360 -5.10 -19.97 -8.00
N GLY A 361 -4.59 -20.50 -6.89
CA GLY A 361 -4.58 -19.82 -5.60
C GLY A 361 -3.80 -18.52 -5.66
N ALA A 362 -2.61 -18.50 -6.28
CA ALA A 362 -1.79 -17.29 -6.46
C ALA A 362 -2.52 -16.22 -7.29
N PHE A 363 -3.19 -16.64 -8.36
CA PHE A 363 -3.96 -15.72 -9.19
C PHE A 363 -5.14 -15.12 -8.42
N LEU A 364 -5.93 -15.94 -7.73
CA LEU A 364 -7.07 -15.48 -6.96
C LEU A 364 -6.66 -14.60 -5.78
N GLY A 365 -5.56 -14.92 -5.09
CA GLY A 365 -5.03 -14.10 -4.00
C GLY A 365 -4.53 -12.74 -4.50
N ALA A 366 -3.77 -12.72 -5.59
CA ALA A 366 -3.31 -11.50 -6.24
C ALA A 366 -4.49 -10.66 -6.78
N PHE A 367 -5.48 -11.31 -7.41
CA PHE A 367 -6.70 -10.68 -7.86
C PHE A 367 -7.47 -10.04 -6.69
N ALA A 368 -7.68 -10.79 -5.61
CA ALA A 368 -8.41 -10.34 -4.43
C ALA A 368 -7.75 -9.12 -3.79
N THR A 369 -6.42 -9.13 -3.63
CA THR A 369 -5.66 -8.01 -3.07
C THR A 369 -5.87 -6.73 -3.88
N ALA A 370 -5.79 -6.79 -5.21
CA ALA A 370 -6.00 -5.63 -6.07
C ALA A 370 -7.49 -5.25 -6.18
N PHE A 371 -8.39 -6.22 -6.07
CA PHE A 371 -9.83 -6.01 -6.07
C PHE A 371 -10.36 -5.41 -4.76
N ALA A 372 -9.60 -5.55 -3.65
CA ALA A 372 -9.95 -5.02 -2.32
C ALA A 372 -9.74 -3.51 -2.15
N VAL A 373 -9.24 -2.79 -3.17
CA VAL A 373 -9.02 -1.31 -3.10
C VAL A 373 -10.22 -0.51 -2.54
N PRO A 374 -11.50 -0.87 -2.79
CA PRO A 374 -12.63 -0.21 -2.13
C PRO A 374 -12.63 -0.24 -0.60
N ALA A 375 -11.86 -1.12 0.04
CA ALA A 375 -11.74 -1.15 1.49
C ALA A 375 -11.17 0.17 2.05
N TYR A 376 -10.20 0.77 1.33
CA TYR A 376 -9.64 2.09 1.69
C TYR A 376 -10.71 3.19 1.62
N THR A 377 -11.51 3.21 0.56
CA THR A 377 -12.60 4.17 0.40
C THR A 377 -13.69 3.93 1.43
N TYR A 378 -14.08 2.67 1.64
CA TYR A 378 -15.07 2.27 2.64
C TYR A 378 -14.66 2.73 4.04
N THR A 379 -13.41 2.45 4.45
CA THR A 379 -12.88 2.89 5.74
C THR A 379 -12.95 4.42 5.89
N ALA A 380 -12.57 5.16 4.85
CA ALA A 380 -12.63 6.62 4.88
C ALA A 380 -14.06 7.16 5.02
N GLU A 381 -15.06 6.49 4.45
CA GLU A 381 -16.48 6.89 4.50
C GLU A 381 -17.17 6.58 5.83
N LEU A 382 -16.61 5.72 6.66
CA LEU A 382 -17.12 5.43 7.99
C LEU A 382 -17.08 6.65 8.94
N PHE A 383 -16.25 7.65 8.61
CA PHE A 383 -15.97 8.79 9.47
C PHE A 383 -16.41 10.12 8.84
N PRO A 384 -16.84 11.10 9.66
CA PRO A 384 -17.19 12.43 9.16
C PRO A 384 -15.99 13.10 8.50
N THR A 385 -16.25 14.02 7.58
CA THR A 385 -15.20 14.68 6.78
C THR A 385 -14.06 15.24 7.62
N ARG A 386 -14.38 15.81 8.79
CA ARG A 386 -13.41 16.41 9.72
C ARG A 386 -12.51 15.38 10.44
N ALA A 387 -12.97 14.12 10.59
CA ALA A 387 -12.28 13.02 11.29
C ALA A 387 -11.75 11.94 10.36
N ARG A 388 -12.07 12.02 9.07
CA ARG A 388 -11.82 10.96 8.07
C ARG A 388 -10.38 10.53 8.01
N ALA A 389 -9.46 11.49 7.89
CA ALA A 389 -8.03 11.18 7.80
C ALA A 389 -7.51 10.49 9.07
N SER A 390 -7.90 10.99 10.25
CA SER A 390 -7.49 10.40 11.52
C SER A 390 -8.12 9.02 11.76
N GLY A 391 -9.42 8.87 11.44
CA GLY A 391 -10.12 7.58 11.57
C GLY A 391 -9.54 6.52 10.64
N PHE A 392 -9.28 6.89 9.39
CA PHE A 392 -8.60 6.02 8.43
C PHE A 392 -7.20 5.64 8.92
N ALA A 393 -6.37 6.63 9.32
CA ALA A 393 -5.00 6.39 9.76
C ALA A 393 -4.92 5.46 10.98
N ILE A 394 -5.85 5.61 11.94
CA ILE A 394 -5.91 4.70 13.10
C ILE A 394 -6.34 3.31 12.65
N ALA A 395 -7.38 3.19 11.82
CA ALA A 395 -7.89 1.91 11.37
C ALA A 395 -6.84 1.12 10.58
N ASP A 396 -6.23 1.75 9.58
CA ASP A 396 -5.19 1.16 8.75
C ASP A 396 -3.90 0.88 9.55
N GLY A 397 -3.42 1.87 10.30
CA GLY A 397 -2.16 1.74 11.06
C GLY A 397 -2.23 0.69 12.17
N VAL A 398 -3.31 0.66 12.95
CA VAL A 398 -3.50 -0.39 13.98
C VAL A 398 -3.77 -1.73 13.30
N GLY A 399 -4.48 -1.74 12.17
CA GLY A 399 -4.67 -2.95 11.35
C GLY A 399 -3.34 -3.60 10.96
N HIS A 400 -2.33 -2.83 10.56
CA HIS A 400 -1.00 -3.35 10.21
C HIS A 400 -0.29 -4.11 11.35
N LEU A 401 -0.71 -3.91 12.61
CA LEU A 401 -0.24 -4.76 13.71
C LEU A 401 -0.60 -6.23 13.50
N GLY A 402 -1.73 -6.55 12.83
CA GLY A 402 -2.06 -7.92 12.44
C GLY A 402 -0.97 -8.53 11.55
N GLY A 403 -0.55 -7.77 10.54
CA GLY A 403 0.58 -8.15 9.68
C GLY A 403 1.90 -8.31 10.42
N ALA A 404 2.18 -7.44 11.40
CA ALA A 404 3.40 -7.52 12.19
C ALA A 404 3.41 -8.69 13.19
N VAL A 405 2.25 -9.15 13.64
CA VAL A 405 2.11 -10.28 14.58
C VAL A 405 2.09 -11.63 13.87
N VAL A 406 1.49 -11.72 12.66
CA VAL A 406 1.31 -13.01 11.97
C VAL A 406 2.60 -13.79 11.70
N PRO A 407 3.79 -13.19 11.45
CA PRO A 407 5.04 -13.94 11.33
C PRO A 407 5.38 -14.79 12.55
N PHE A 408 5.08 -14.29 13.75
CA PHE A 408 5.29 -15.03 14.99
C PHE A 408 4.26 -16.15 15.15
N ILE A 409 3.01 -15.94 14.73
CA ILE A 409 1.99 -17.00 14.70
C ILE A 409 2.43 -18.12 13.74
N ILE A 410 2.93 -17.77 12.54
CA ILE A 410 3.46 -18.74 11.59
C ILE A 410 4.68 -19.46 12.16
N TYR A 411 5.57 -18.78 12.86
CA TYR A 411 6.70 -19.39 13.56
C TYR A 411 6.26 -20.48 14.54
N LEU A 412 5.16 -20.26 15.25
CA LEU A 412 4.62 -21.22 16.24
C LEU A 412 3.90 -22.39 15.57
N VAL A 413 3.15 -22.15 14.49
CA VAL A 413 2.29 -23.15 13.82
C VAL A 413 3.05 -23.94 12.77
N PHE A 414 3.87 -23.30 11.95
CA PHE A 414 4.58 -23.95 10.86
C PHE A 414 5.86 -24.64 11.33
N ASN A 415 5.96 -25.96 11.13
CA ASN A 415 7.15 -26.75 11.42
C ASN A 415 7.76 -27.31 10.12
N PRO A 416 8.96 -26.87 9.71
CA PRO A 416 9.61 -27.35 8.50
C PRO A 416 10.05 -28.82 8.57
N LEU A 417 10.06 -29.46 9.74
CA LEU A 417 10.28 -30.90 9.88
C LEU A 417 9.02 -31.72 9.53
N ASN A 418 7.83 -31.08 9.57
CA ASN A 418 6.57 -31.68 9.10
C ASN A 418 5.80 -30.69 8.22
N PRO A 419 6.38 -30.30 7.07
CA PRO A 419 5.91 -29.14 6.30
C PRO A 419 4.57 -29.36 5.62
N LEU A 420 4.22 -30.60 5.25
CA LEU A 420 2.95 -30.89 4.58
C LEU A 420 1.77 -30.62 5.52
N SER A 421 1.76 -31.24 6.69
CA SER A 421 0.67 -31.05 7.66
C SER A 421 0.63 -29.62 8.18
N THR A 422 1.77 -29.11 8.68
CA THR A 422 1.79 -27.78 9.29
C THR A 422 1.64 -26.65 8.28
N GLY A 423 2.07 -26.83 7.03
CA GLY A 423 1.84 -25.89 5.94
C GLY A 423 0.34 -25.80 5.57
N VAL A 424 -0.35 -26.93 5.48
CA VAL A 424 -1.81 -26.95 5.28
C VAL A 424 -2.52 -26.18 6.39
N TRP A 425 -2.20 -26.51 7.66
CA TRP A 425 -2.83 -25.84 8.82
C TRP A 425 -2.48 -24.35 8.92
N THR A 426 -1.28 -23.96 8.50
CA THR A 426 -0.92 -22.53 8.44
C THR A 426 -1.83 -21.79 7.46
N PHE A 427 -2.04 -22.30 6.25
CA PHE A 427 -2.93 -21.65 5.30
C PHE A 427 -4.40 -21.73 5.71
N VAL A 428 -4.84 -22.81 6.36
CA VAL A 428 -6.19 -22.90 6.93
C VAL A 428 -6.40 -21.83 8.01
N LEU A 429 -5.43 -21.64 8.90
CA LEU A 429 -5.50 -20.62 9.94
C LEU A 429 -5.58 -19.19 9.35
N LEU A 430 -4.76 -18.90 8.33
CA LEU A 430 -4.83 -17.63 7.63
C LEU A 430 -6.20 -17.42 6.97
N GLY A 431 -6.80 -18.47 6.41
CA GLY A 431 -8.15 -18.45 5.85
C GLY A 431 -9.22 -18.17 6.91
N ILE A 432 -9.06 -18.70 8.12
CA ILE A 432 -9.96 -18.40 9.25
C ILE A 432 -9.90 -16.91 9.62
N PHE A 433 -8.70 -16.31 9.66
CA PHE A 433 -8.57 -14.86 9.91
C PHE A 433 -9.31 -14.03 8.86
N GLU A 434 -9.23 -14.43 7.60
CA GLU A 434 -9.92 -13.71 6.52
C GLU A 434 -11.44 -13.89 6.55
N ILE A 435 -11.93 -15.06 6.96
CA ILE A 435 -13.37 -15.26 7.22
C ILE A 435 -13.84 -14.31 8.33
N ILE A 436 -13.04 -14.16 9.39
CA ILE A 436 -13.35 -13.22 10.48
C ILE A 436 -13.40 -11.78 9.94
N ALA A 437 -12.41 -11.36 9.13
CA ALA A 437 -12.41 -10.05 8.49
C ALA A 437 -13.66 -9.84 7.63
N THR A 438 -14.02 -10.83 6.81
CA THR A 438 -15.22 -10.81 5.96
C THR A 438 -16.50 -10.62 6.78
N LEU A 439 -16.66 -11.40 7.84
CA LEU A 439 -17.84 -11.30 8.72
C LEU A 439 -17.92 -9.92 9.40
N ILE A 440 -16.78 -9.39 9.85
CA ILE A 440 -16.72 -8.06 10.48
C ILE A 440 -17.14 -6.97 9.49
N VAL A 441 -16.61 -6.97 8.25
CA VAL A 441 -17.01 -5.99 7.22
C VAL A 441 -18.51 -6.01 6.96
N LEU A 442 -19.12 -7.19 6.94
CA LEU A 442 -20.55 -7.35 6.70
C LEU A 442 -21.43 -6.73 7.81
N THR A 443 -20.90 -6.51 9.03
CA THR A 443 -21.63 -5.81 10.10
C THR A 443 -21.69 -4.29 9.90
N GLY A 444 -20.83 -3.75 9.02
CA GLY A 444 -20.70 -2.31 8.82
C GLY A 444 -21.88 -1.67 8.07
N PRO A 445 -21.99 -0.34 8.11
CA PRO A 445 -23.04 0.40 7.43
C PRO A 445 -22.87 0.36 5.90
N ARG A 446 -23.96 0.66 5.18
CA ARG A 446 -23.89 0.94 3.74
C ARG A 446 -23.40 2.38 3.54
N THR A 447 -22.56 2.60 2.54
CA THR A 447 -21.96 3.93 2.30
C THR A 447 -22.14 4.42 0.86
N THR A 448 -22.37 3.51 -0.08
CA THR A 448 -22.40 3.83 -1.52
C THR A 448 -23.63 4.67 -1.87
N LYS A 449 -23.40 5.75 -2.62
CA LYS A 449 -24.43 6.71 -3.08
C LYS A 449 -25.11 7.52 -1.96
N LEU A 450 -24.69 7.39 -0.72
CA LEU A 450 -25.12 8.25 0.37
C LEU A 450 -24.25 9.51 0.40
N ARG A 451 -24.85 10.65 0.78
CA ARG A 451 -24.05 11.82 1.13
C ARG A 451 -23.26 11.51 2.39
N LEU A 452 -22.03 12.00 2.44
CA LEU A 452 -21.11 11.70 3.56
C LEU A 452 -21.70 12.10 4.93
N GLU A 453 -22.51 13.16 4.94
CA GLU A 453 -23.24 13.62 6.11
C GLU A 453 -24.30 12.58 6.55
N GLN A 454 -24.93 11.90 5.60
CA GLN A 454 -25.94 10.86 5.88
C GLN A 454 -25.33 9.55 6.41
N VAL A 455 -24.08 9.27 6.07
CA VAL A 455 -23.35 8.12 6.63
C VAL A 455 -22.81 8.46 8.01
N SER A 456 -22.41 9.72 8.20
CA SER A 456 -21.80 10.19 9.45
C SER A 456 -22.81 10.67 10.48
N ASP A 457 -24.03 11.00 10.10
CA ASP A 457 -25.14 11.37 10.98
C ASP A 457 -25.99 10.16 11.38
#